data_f4840e7c6d70d72fed75227f323ffb2e
#
_entry.id   f4840e7c6d70d72fed75227f323ffb2e
#
_cell.length_a   1.000
_cell.length_b   1.000
_cell.length_c   1.000
_cell.angle_alpha   90.00
_cell.angle_beta   90.00
_cell.angle_gamma   90.00
#
_symmetry.space_group_name_H-M   'P 1'
#
loop_
_entity.id
_entity.type
_entity.pdbx_description
1 polymer ?
#
loop_
_entity_poly.entity_id
_entity_poly.type
_entity_poly.pdbx_seq_one_letter_code
_entity_poly.pdbx_strand_id
1 'polypeptide(L)'
;MSLDVPAFNLSNSSIWDNGSVNSSEFPLRETSVTPYSERLETYIVPALFAVIFLVGVLGNGTLVFIFLRHRNMRNVPNTYIFSLALGDLLVILTCVPFTSTLYTFDSWPYGEVICKLSECAKDVSIGVSVFTLTALSAERYCAIVSPMRRHVGGGRLSAKAFTLLVAVGIWVLAFLFALPDTINSYIREVPIPDQANIEVCFPFPEEMGPHYARIIVMMKFLVYYAIPLCIIACFYILMARHLELSTQNMPGERQGQSTQIRARKKVAKMVLAFVIIFILCFLPYHTFMLWFHFNPDSQYLYDDYWHALRIIGFCLSFINSCINPIALYFISGAFRKHFNQYLFCCCTDQSSRHSLSRRGNSEMSSHSLVHFNSTFRRHHTQLEELNCSITTASSSVFNLDKT
;
A
#
# COMPACT_ATOMS: atom_id res chain seq x y z
N MET A 1 -15.28 9.46 5.97
CA MET A 1 -16.10 8.78 4.96
C MET A 1 -17.05 7.83 5.65
N SER A 2 -17.95 8.37 6.40
CA SER A 2 -19.03 7.68 7.07
C SER A 2 -20.34 8.20 6.47
N LEU A 3 -20.88 7.47 5.53
CA LEU A 3 -22.14 7.80 4.86
C LEU A 3 -23.09 6.61 4.98
N ASP A 4 -23.50 6.31 6.20
CA ASP A 4 -24.62 5.43 6.45
C ASP A 4 -25.92 6.22 6.75
N VAL A 5 -25.86 7.54 6.56
CA VAL A 5 -27.07 8.35 6.58
C VAL A 5 -27.48 8.52 5.12
N PRO A 6 -28.66 8.07 4.69
CA PRO A 6 -29.23 8.53 3.43
C PRO A 6 -29.16 10.06 3.50
N ALA A 7 -28.53 10.70 2.52
CA ALA A 7 -28.44 12.13 2.45
C ALA A 7 -29.88 12.65 2.35
N PHE A 8 -30.44 12.97 3.50
CA PHE A 8 -31.73 13.65 3.59
C PHE A 8 -31.49 15.04 3.00
N ASN A 9 -32.02 15.24 1.82
CA ASN A 9 -31.92 16.48 1.09
C ASN A 9 -32.71 17.56 1.82
N LEU A 10 -32.07 18.25 2.79
CA LEU A 10 -32.59 19.45 3.44
C LEU A 10 -32.41 20.71 2.58
N SER A 11 -31.97 20.58 1.31
CA SER A 11 -31.80 21.74 0.40
C SER A 11 -33.06 22.14 -0.39
N ASN A 12 -34.23 21.58 -0.07
CA ASN A 12 -35.50 22.00 -0.69
C ASN A 12 -36.47 22.70 0.27
N SER A 13 -35.96 23.51 1.21
CA SER A 13 -36.83 24.39 2.04
C SER A 13 -37.09 25.79 1.46
N SER A 14 -36.94 25.97 0.12
CA SER A 14 -37.24 27.27 -0.53
C SER A 14 -38.29 27.19 -1.65
N ILE A 15 -39.22 26.24 -1.55
CA ILE A 15 -40.46 26.28 -2.39
C ILE A 15 -41.64 26.05 -1.49
N TRP A 16 -41.95 27.06 -0.68
CA TRP A 16 -43.27 27.29 -0.11
C TRP A 16 -43.76 28.61 -0.70
N ASP A 17 -44.28 28.58 -1.94
CA ASP A 17 -45.28 29.56 -2.36
C ASP A 17 -46.25 28.94 -3.35
N ASN A 18 -47.51 28.92 -2.94
CA ASN A 18 -48.76 28.90 -3.65
C ASN A 18 -48.95 27.88 -4.82
N GLY A 19 -49.68 26.85 -4.54
CA GLY A 19 -50.33 26.05 -5.57
C GLY A 19 -50.92 24.74 -5.01
N SER A 20 -52.23 24.72 -4.78
CA SER A 20 -53.00 23.51 -4.50
C SER A 20 -52.76 22.45 -5.56
N VAL A 21 -52.08 21.39 -5.26
CA VAL A 21 -51.97 20.19 -6.06
C VAL A 21 -52.37 18.99 -5.23
N ASN A 22 -53.34 18.25 -5.75
CA ASN A 22 -53.94 17.05 -5.23
C ASN A 22 -52.90 16.08 -4.66
N SER A 23 -53.13 15.66 -3.41
CA SER A 23 -52.47 14.56 -2.74
C SER A 23 -52.77 13.24 -3.42
N SER A 24 -52.01 12.92 -4.45
CA SER A 24 -51.84 11.54 -4.91
C SER A 24 -50.62 10.98 -4.15
N GLU A 25 -50.90 10.04 -3.28
CA GLU A 25 -49.96 9.25 -2.47
C GLU A 25 -48.77 8.78 -3.29
N PHE A 26 -47.60 9.45 -3.09
CA PHE A 26 -46.31 8.79 -3.30
C PHE A 26 -46.05 7.98 -2.03
N PRO A 27 -45.88 6.66 -2.11
CA PRO A 27 -45.47 5.89 -0.95
C PRO A 27 -44.07 6.39 -0.55
N LEU A 28 -44.00 7.15 0.54
CA LEU A 28 -42.78 7.30 1.29
C LEU A 28 -42.32 5.90 1.62
N ARG A 29 -41.33 5.37 0.90
CA ARG A 29 -40.66 4.14 1.28
C ARG A 29 -40.10 4.42 2.68
N GLU A 30 -40.82 3.97 3.70
CA GLU A 30 -40.28 3.86 5.06
C GLU A 30 -39.05 2.95 4.93
N THR A 31 -37.89 3.57 4.77
CA THR A 31 -36.63 2.86 4.94
C THR A 31 -36.53 2.57 6.42
N SER A 32 -37.00 1.39 6.82
CA SER A 32 -36.71 0.85 8.14
C SER A 32 -35.18 0.83 8.27
N VAL A 33 -34.64 1.79 9.04
CA VAL A 33 -33.21 1.83 9.34
C VAL A 33 -32.92 0.58 10.17
N THR A 34 -32.33 -0.45 9.54
CA THR A 34 -31.87 -1.63 10.26
C THR A 34 -30.87 -1.19 11.33
N PRO A 35 -31.10 -1.55 12.60
CA PRO A 35 -30.17 -1.23 13.69
C PRO A 35 -28.75 -1.73 13.36
N TYR A 36 -27.73 -1.01 13.80
CA TYR A 36 -26.32 -1.40 13.59
C TYR A 36 -26.04 -2.84 14.07
N SER A 37 -26.65 -3.27 15.17
CA SER A 37 -26.50 -4.62 15.72
C SER A 37 -26.99 -5.74 14.80
N GLU A 38 -27.83 -5.45 13.82
CA GLU A 38 -28.36 -6.44 12.87
C GLU A 38 -27.59 -6.45 11.54
N ARG A 39 -26.69 -5.49 11.34
CA ARG A 39 -25.89 -5.39 10.11
C ARG A 39 -24.67 -6.27 10.19
N LEU A 40 -24.45 -7.06 9.14
CA LEU A 40 -23.31 -7.99 9.04
C LEU A 40 -21.95 -7.24 9.01
N GLU A 41 -21.90 -6.09 8.36
CA GLU A 41 -20.71 -5.25 8.26
C GLU A 41 -20.21 -4.73 9.61
N THR A 42 -21.08 -4.56 10.61
CA THR A 42 -20.73 -4.15 11.98
C THR A 42 -19.74 -5.12 12.64
N TYR A 43 -19.80 -6.39 12.30
CA TYR A 43 -18.91 -7.42 12.83
C TYR A 43 -17.75 -7.74 11.89
N ILE A 44 -18.02 -7.86 10.59
CA ILE A 44 -17.01 -8.28 9.61
C ILE A 44 -15.95 -7.19 9.40
N VAL A 45 -16.35 -5.92 9.26
CA VAL A 45 -15.40 -4.85 8.95
C VAL A 45 -14.40 -4.63 10.07
N PRO A 46 -14.76 -4.49 11.35
CA PRO A 46 -13.77 -4.35 12.43
C PRO A 46 -12.85 -5.57 12.56
N ALA A 47 -13.37 -6.79 12.40
CA ALA A 47 -12.55 -8.00 12.42
C ALA A 47 -11.51 -8.00 11.28
N LEU A 48 -11.93 -7.62 10.06
CA LEU A 48 -11.04 -7.47 8.92
C LEU A 48 -9.97 -6.40 9.17
N PHE A 49 -10.36 -5.24 9.73
CA PHE A 49 -9.44 -4.15 10.05
C PHE A 49 -8.42 -4.54 11.13
N ALA A 50 -8.81 -5.37 12.10
CA ALA A 50 -7.87 -5.94 13.07
C ALA A 50 -6.80 -6.81 12.38
N VAL A 51 -7.21 -7.64 11.41
CA VAL A 51 -6.26 -8.44 10.60
C VAL A 51 -5.37 -7.54 9.76
N ILE A 52 -5.93 -6.51 9.08
CA ILE A 52 -5.19 -5.53 8.29
C ILE A 52 -4.13 -4.84 9.17
N PHE A 53 -4.51 -4.42 10.38
CA PHE A 53 -3.60 -3.77 11.33
C PHE A 53 -2.43 -4.70 11.70
N LEU A 54 -2.72 -5.91 12.15
CA LEU A 54 -1.69 -6.86 12.59
C LEU A 54 -0.75 -7.25 11.43
N VAL A 55 -1.31 -7.66 10.29
CA VAL A 55 -0.53 -8.08 9.13
C VAL A 55 0.27 -6.90 8.56
N GLY A 56 -0.33 -5.73 8.52
CA GLY A 56 0.29 -4.53 8.00
C GLY A 56 1.44 -4.02 8.86
N VAL A 57 1.25 -3.94 10.19
CA VAL A 57 2.31 -3.53 11.12
C VAL A 57 3.46 -4.54 11.11
N LEU A 58 3.17 -5.84 11.23
CA LEU A 58 4.21 -6.87 11.23
C LEU A 58 4.94 -6.95 9.89
N GLY A 59 4.21 -6.92 8.77
CA GLY A 59 4.77 -7.03 7.43
C GLY A 59 5.62 -5.83 7.04
N ASN A 60 5.05 -4.62 7.09
CA ASN A 60 5.77 -3.40 6.72
C ASN A 60 6.84 -3.03 7.76
N GLY A 61 6.58 -3.24 9.06
CA GLY A 61 7.57 -3.06 10.12
C GLY A 61 8.80 -3.94 9.90
N THR A 62 8.60 -5.20 9.52
CA THR A 62 9.69 -6.12 9.17
C THR A 62 10.44 -5.66 7.92
N LEU A 63 9.75 -5.15 6.88
CA LEU A 63 10.42 -4.58 5.70
C LEU A 63 11.32 -3.40 6.05
N VAL A 64 10.81 -2.48 6.86
CA VAL A 64 11.58 -1.32 7.37
C VAL A 64 12.80 -1.81 8.16
N PHE A 65 12.61 -2.76 9.06
CA PHE A 65 13.68 -3.33 9.86
C PHE A 65 14.77 -4.00 9.01
N ILE A 66 14.39 -4.84 8.03
CA ILE A 66 15.30 -5.49 7.08
C ILE A 66 16.14 -4.44 6.34
N PHE A 67 15.50 -3.40 5.82
CA PHE A 67 16.18 -2.35 5.08
C PHE A 67 17.18 -1.58 5.94
N LEU A 68 16.81 -1.26 7.17
CA LEU A 68 17.67 -0.54 8.12
C LEU A 68 18.83 -1.42 8.63
N ARG A 69 18.60 -2.72 8.86
CA ARG A 69 19.59 -3.64 9.42
C ARG A 69 20.60 -4.15 8.38
N HIS A 70 20.16 -4.40 7.15
CA HIS A 70 20.97 -5.05 6.11
C HIS A 70 21.43 -4.08 5.04
N ARG A 71 22.69 -3.63 5.08
CA ARG A 71 23.28 -2.72 4.09
C ARG A 71 23.21 -3.28 2.66
N ASN A 72 23.28 -4.60 2.47
CA ASN A 72 23.16 -5.25 1.16
C ASN A 72 21.77 -5.13 0.55
N MET A 73 20.75 -4.84 1.35
CA MET A 73 19.38 -4.60 0.88
C MET A 73 19.14 -3.14 0.45
N ARG A 74 20.09 -2.22 0.69
CA ARG A 74 19.98 -0.80 0.34
C ARG A 74 20.39 -0.54 -1.11
N ASN A 75 19.63 -1.08 -2.05
CA ASN A 75 19.75 -0.80 -3.48
C ASN A 75 18.59 0.07 -3.97
N VAL A 76 18.68 0.57 -5.21
CA VAL A 76 17.69 1.49 -5.79
C VAL A 76 16.25 0.97 -5.70
N PRO A 77 15.89 -0.25 -6.16
CA PRO A 77 14.52 -0.74 -6.05
C PRO A 77 14.04 -0.87 -4.61
N ASN A 78 14.90 -1.37 -3.71
CA ASN A 78 14.53 -1.58 -2.32
C ASN A 78 14.36 -0.26 -1.55
N THR A 79 14.99 0.84 -1.99
CA THR A 79 14.73 2.18 -1.44
C THR A 79 13.30 2.62 -1.71
N TYR A 80 12.76 2.34 -2.88
CA TYR A 80 11.36 2.59 -3.21
C TYR A 80 10.41 1.68 -2.41
N ILE A 81 10.76 0.39 -2.24
CA ILE A 81 9.98 -0.55 -1.41
C ILE A 81 9.98 -0.10 0.06
N PHE A 82 11.10 0.41 0.57
CA PHE A 82 11.18 1.00 1.90
C PHE A 82 10.27 2.23 2.04
N SER A 83 10.28 3.14 1.05
CA SER A 83 9.39 4.30 1.01
C SER A 83 7.91 3.89 1.00
N LEU A 84 7.57 2.86 0.22
CA LEU A 84 6.23 2.28 0.17
C LEU A 84 5.81 1.74 1.55
N ALA A 85 6.67 0.94 2.19
CA ALA A 85 6.41 0.39 3.52
C ALA A 85 6.21 1.47 4.60
N LEU A 86 6.89 2.61 4.50
CA LEU A 86 6.66 3.76 5.38
C LEU A 86 5.30 4.42 5.15
N GLY A 87 4.88 4.59 3.89
CA GLY A 87 3.55 5.11 3.54
C GLY A 87 2.43 4.19 4.01
N ASP A 88 2.62 2.87 3.88
CA ASP A 88 1.68 1.87 4.39
C ASP A 88 1.61 1.88 5.93
N LEU A 89 2.74 1.98 6.63
CA LEU A 89 2.75 2.11 8.09
C LEU A 89 2.08 3.40 8.56
N LEU A 90 2.24 4.49 7.82
CA LEU A 90 1.57 5.75 8.15
C LEU A 90 0.05 5.55 8.24
N VAL A 91 -0.59 5.04 7.19
CA VAL A 91 -2.05 4.86 7.19
C VAL A 91 -2.50 3.78 8.18
N ILE A 92 -1.72 2.69 8.32
CA ILE A 92 -2.07 1.60 9.23
C ILE A 92 -2.07 2.07 10.70
N LEU A 93 -1.09 2.87 11.10
CA LEU A 93 -0.95 3.32 12.49
C LEU A 93 -1.83 4.54 12.83
N THR A 94 -2.04 5.45 11.86
CA THR A 94 -2.73 6.73 12.12
C THR A 94 -4.18 6.75 11.65
N CYS A 95 -4.62 5.80 10.83
CA CYS A 95 -5.96 5.79 10.28
C CYS A 95 -6.74 4.52 10.66
N VAL A 96 -6.17 3.33 10.47
CA VAL A 96 -6.88 2.05 10.66
C VAL A 96 -7.52 1.91 12.05
N PRO A 97 -6.89 2.27 13.20
CA PRO A 97 -7.52 2.13 14.51
C PRO A 97 -8.83 2.93 14.64
N PHE A 98 -8.88 4.11 14.05
CA PHE A 98 -10.06 4.98 14.12
C PHE A 98 -11.11 4.59 13.08
N THR A 99 -10.70 4.33 11.85
CA THR A 99 -11.64 3.95 10.77
C THR A 99 -12.25 2.57 10.95
N SER A 100 -11.61 1.65 11.69
CA SER A 100 -12.20 0.36 12.03
C SER A 100 -13.49 0.47 12.82
N THR A 101 -13.66 1.56 13.56
CA THR A 101 -14.83 1.79 14.42
C THR A 101 -16.00 2.46 13.70
N LEU A 102 -15.85 2.90 12.45
CA LEU A 102 -16.90 3.55 11.66
C LEU A 102 -18.16 2.69 11.46
N TYR A 103 -18.00 1.38 11.54
CA TYR A 103 -19.10 0.41 11.43
C TYR A 103 -19.56 -0.13 12.79
N THR A 104 -18.96 0.32 13.89
CA THR A 104 -19.26 -0.14 15.25
C THR A 104 -19.95 0.93 16.07
N PHE A 105 -19.56 2.19 15.88
CA PHE A 105 -20.15 3.34 16.57
C PHE A 105 -21.06 4.12 15.63
N ASP A 106 -22.19 4.57 16.16
CA ASP A 106 -23.15 5.39 15.42
C ASP A 106 -22.61 6.78 15.11
N SER A 107 -21.69 7.28 15.93
CA SER A 107 -21.13 8.62 15.85
C SER A 107 -19.61 8.58 15.89
N TRP A 108 -18.95 9.58 15.28
CA TRP A 108 -17.50 9.75 15.28
C TRP A 108 -17.01 10.36 16.62
N PRO A 109 -16.39 9.58 17.51
CA PRO A 109 -16.06 10.07 18.85
C PRO A 109 -14.70 10.75 18.96
N TYR A 110 -13.93 10.85 17.86
CA TYR A 110 -12.51 11.21 17.91
C TYR A 110 -12.23 12.69 17.61
N GLY A 111 -13.25 13.47 17.29
CA GLY A 111 -13.14 14.90 17.01
C GLY A 111 -12.49 15.22 15.65
N GLU A 112 -12.40 16.53 15.36
CA GLU A 112 -12.00 17.04 14.04
C GLU A 112 -10.52 16.78 13.70
N VAL A 113 -9.62 16.85 14.70
CA VAL A 113 -8.18 16.64 14.47
C VAL A 113 -7.89 15.24 13.95
N ILE A 114 -8.49 14.22 14.56
CA ILE A 114 -8.31 12.84 14.12
C ILE A 114 -8.99 12.61 12.76
N CYS A 115 -10.12 13.25 12.48
CA CYS A 115 -10.76 13.26 11.17
C CYS A 115 -9.80 13.76 10.09
N LYS A 116 -9.23 14.95 10.25
CA LYS A 116 -8.26 15.55 9.32
C LYS A 116 -6.99 14.71 9.14
N LEU A 117 -6.44 14.20 10.25
CA LEU A 117 -5.25 13.34 10.20
C LEU A 117 -5.52 12.03 9.48
N SER A 118 -6.69 11.42 9.67
CA SER A 118 -7.07 10.17 9.00
C SER A 118 -7.24 10.38 7.49
N GLU A 119 -7.89 11.47 7.06
CA GLU A 119 -8.03 11.80 5.63
C GLU A 119 -6.66 12.09 5.00
N CYS A 120 -5.82 12.90 5.67
CA CYS A 120 -4.45 13.16 5.26
C CYS A 120 -3.64 11.86 5.07
N ALA A 121 -3.64 11.00 6.08
CA ALA A 121 -2.86 9.75 6.05
C ALA A 121 -3.31 8.81 4.92
N LYS A 122 -4.61 8.72 4.65
CA LYS A 122 -5.15 7.93 3.52
C LYS A 122 -4.62 8.45 2.19
N ASP A 123 -4.76 9.74 1.91
CA ASP A 123 -4.38 10.34 0.64
C ASP A 123 -2.86 10.30 0.44
N VAL A 124 -2.08 10.59 1.49
CA VAL A 124 -0.62 10.49 1.45
C VAL A 124 -0.18 9.05 1.15
N SER A 125 -0.78 8.06 1.82
CA SER A 125 -0.43 6.64 1.59
C SER A 125 -0.75 6.20 0.17
N ILE A 126 -1.92 6.56 -0.37
CA ILE A 126 -2.30 6.25 -1.75
C ILE A 126 -1.34 6.93 -2.74
N GLY A 127 -1.05 8.22 -2.54
CA GLY A 127 -0.13 8.99 -3.37
C GLY A 127 1.28 8.41 -3.36
N VAL A 128 1.84 8.16 -2.18
CA VAL A 128 3.17 7.52 -2.03
C VAL A 128 3.19 6.16 -2.74
N SER A 129 2.14 5.35 -2.61
CA SER A 129 2.05 4.04 -3.25
C SER A 129 2.08 4.16 -4.77
N VAL A 130 1.18 4.91 -5.39
CA VAL A 130 1.08 4.97 -6.85
C VAL A 130 2.24 5.71 -7.50
N PHE A 131 2.74 6.80 -6.89
CA PHE A 131 3.88 7.53 -7.42
C PHE A 131 5.18 6.72 -7.29
N THR A 132 5.33 5.93 -6.22
CA THR A 132 6.44 4.99 -6.05
C THR A 132 6.39 3.87 -7.10
N LEU A 133 5.21 3.29 -7.39
CA LEU A 133 5.03 2.30 -8.45
C LEU A 133 5.37 2.88 -9.83
N THR A 134 4.99 4.13 -10.08
CA THR A 134 5.31 4.85 -11.31
C THR A 134 6.82 5.07 -11.44
N ALA A 135 7.49 5.53 -10.39
CA ALA A 135 8.94 5.72 -10.36
C ALA A 135 9.70 4.39 -10.51
N LEU A 136 9.24 3.32 -9.85
CA LEU A 136 9.78 1.97 -10.02
C LEU A 136 9.65 1.46 -11.46
N SER A 137 8.50 1.71 -12.10
CA SER A 137 8.25 1.32 -13.49
C SER A 137 9.17 2.06 -14.46
N ALA A 138 9.36 3.36 -14.26
CA ALA A 138 10.31 4.19 -15.01
C ALA A 138 11.75 3.72 -14.80
N GLU A 139 12.13 3.42 -13.58
CA GLU A 139 13.46 2.92 -13.23
C GLU A 139 13.73 1.55 -13.88
N ARG A 140 12.73 0.65 -13.90
CA ARG A 140 12.83 -0.63 -14.59
C ARG A 140 12.95 -0.48 -16.11
N TYR A 141 12.18 0.41 -16.71
CA TYR A 141 12.30 0.77 -18.10
C TYR A 141 13.73 1.24 -18.44
N CYS A 142 14.26 2.21 -17.71
CA CYS A 142 15.63 2.69 -17.92
C CYS A 142 16.68 1.59 -17.72
N ALA A 143 16.50 0.70 -16.74
CA ALA A 143 17.43 -0.38 -16.46
C ALA A 143 17.45 -1.46 -17.57
N ILE A 144 16.31 -1.68 -18.26
CA ILE A 144 16.19 -2.69 -19.31
C ILE A 144 16.57 -2.12 -20.67
N VAL A 145 16.06 -0.94 -21.02
CA VAL A 145 16.22 -0.34 -22.37
C VAL A 145 17.55 0.37 -22.54
N SER A 146 18.06 1.03 -21.50
CA SER A 146 19.30 1.84 -21.59
C SER A 146 20.30 1.52 -20.48
N PRO A 147 20.86 0.30 -20.42
CA PRO A 147 21.74 -0.13 -19.35
C PRO A 147 23.05 0.65 -19.27
N MET A 148 23.54 1.17 -20.40
CA MET A 148 24.83 1.89 -20.51
C MET A 148 24.76 3.36 -20.10
N ARG A 149 23.63 4.04 -20.24
CA ARG A 149 23.50 5.47 -19.90
C ARG A 149 23.76 5.79 -18.43
N ARG A 150 23.56 4.83 -17.52
CA ARG A 150 23.88 4.98 -16.09
C ARG A 150 25.37 5.09 -15.78
N HIS A 151 26.25 4.65 -16.67
CA HIS A 151 27.71 4.68 -16.48
C HIS A 151 28.39 5.85 -17.18
N VAL A 152 27.76 6.44 -18.19
CA VAL A 152 28.35 7.48 -19.03
C VAL A 152 27.94 8.90 -18.62
N GLY A 153 26.84 9.05 -17.87
CA GLY A 153 26.43 10.34 -17.32
C GLY A 153 27.29 10.72 -16.12
N GLY A 154 28.41 11.40 -16.34
CA GLY A 154 29.26 12.02 -15.31
C GLY A 154 28.55 13.08 -14.45
N GLY A 155 27.30 12.84 -14.07
CA GLY A 155 26.52 13.70 -13.19
C GLY A 155 26.98 13.60 -11.74
N ARG A 156 27.08 14.72 -11.04
CA ARG A 156 27.48 14.89 -9.64
C ARG A 156 26.74 14.02 -8.62
N LEU A 157 25.59 13.42 -8.96
CA LEU A 157 24.76 12.64 -8.04
C LEU A 157 24.91 11.14 -8.28
N SER A 158 25.21 10.39 -7.22
CA SER A 158 25.17 8.92 -7.28
C SER A 158 23.73 8.44 -7.53
N ALA A 159 23.56 7.27 -8.16
CA ALA A 159 22.23 6.69 -8.42
C ALA A 159 21.36 6.54 -7.14
N LYS A 160 22.00 6.31 -5.98
CA LYS A 160 21.32 6.23 -4.69
C LYS A 160 20.81 7.59 -4.22
N ALA A 161 21.63 8.64 -4.36
CA ALA A 161 21.24 10.00 -3.99
C ALA A 161 20.09 10.51 -4.87
N PHE A 162 20.12 10.23 -6.16
CA PHE A 162 19.03 10.54 -7.08
C PHE A 162 17.73 9.81 -6.69
N THR A 163 17.81 8.51 -6.36
CA THR A 163 16.65 7.73 -5.90
C THR A 163 16.05 8.29 -4.61
N LEU A 164 16.90 8.70 -3.68
CA LEU A 164 16.44 9.30 -2.42
C LEU A 164 15.73 10.65 -2.69
N LEU A 165 16.28 11.46 -3.57
CA LEU A 165 15.68 12.75 -3.96
C LEU A 165 14.31 12.53 -4.62
N VAL A 166 14.18 11.54 -5.50
CA VAL A 166 12.88 11.16 -6.10
C VAL A 166 11.91 10.68 -5.02
N ALA A 167 12.35 9.85 -4.08
CA ALA A 167 11.49 9.39 -2.99
C ALA A 167 11.00 10.55 -2.11
N VAL A 168 11.85 11.50 -1.75
CA VAL A 168 11.45 12.72 -1.03
C VAL A 168 10.47 13.54 -1.87
N GLY A 169 10.71 13.71 -3.17
CA GLY A 169 9.79 14.39 -4.07
C GLY A 169 8.42 13.73 -4.15
N ILE A 170 8.36 12.39 -4.12
CA ILE A 170 7.10 11.63 -4.07
C ILE A 170 6.33 11.96 -2.79
N TRP A 171 6.98 11.98 -1.62
CA TRP A 171 6.34 12.33 -0.36
C TRP A 171 5.81 13.76 -0.35
N VAL A 172 6.60 14.72 -0.81
CA VAL A 172 6.17 16.12 -0.94
C VAL A 172 4.95 16.22 -1.85
N LEU A 173 4.99 15.57 -3.01
CA LEU A 173 3.89 15.57 -3.96
C LEU A 173 2.61 14.94 -3.37
N ALA A 174 2.75 13.81 -2.67
CA ALA A 174 1.64 13.14 -2.01
C ALA A 174 1.00 14.03 -0.93
N PHE A 175 1.80 14.72 -0.11
CA PHE A 175 1.30 15.67 0.87
C PHE A 175 0.59 16.86 0.22
N LEU A 176 1.11 17.42 -0.86
CA LEU A 176 0.47 18.53 -1.58
C LEU A 176 -0.91 18.15 -2.10
N PHE A 177 -1.06 16.94 -2.66
CA PHE A 177 -2.35 16.45 -3.15
C PHE A 177 -3.31 16.02 -2.03
N ALA A 178 -2.80 15.74 -0.83
CA ALA A 178 -3.62 15.45 0.35
C ALA A 178 -4.16 16.73 1.04
N LEU A 179 -3.58 17.90 0.77
CA LEU A 179 -3.95 19.16 1.43
C LEU A 179 -5.45 19.52 1.31
N PRO A 180 -6.11 19.38 0.15
CA PRO A 180 -7.53 19.74 0.04
C PRO A 180 -8.40 19.02 1.05
N ASP A 181 -8.27 17.71 1.19
CA ASP A 181 -9.05 16.92 2.14
C ASP A 181 -8.59 17.17 3.59
N THR A 182 -7.28 17.34 3.81
CA THR A 182 -6.75 17.64 5.15
C THR A 182 -7.29 18.94 5.72
N ILE A 183 -7.36 19.99 4.89
CA ILE A 183 -7.79 21.32 5.31
C ILE A 183 -9.32 21.35 5.46
N ASN A 184 -10.03 20.77 4.49
CA ASN A 184 -11.48 20.93 4.36
C ASN A 184 -12.30 19.83 5.05
N SER A 185 -11.67 18.78 5.61
CA SER A 185 -12.41 17.80 6.43
C SER A 185 -12.88 18.42 7.73
N TYR A 186 -14.10 18.11 8.11
CA TYR A 186 -14.75 18.64 9.30
C TYR A 186 -15.71 17.61 9.91
N ILE A 187 -16.18 17.88 11.11
CA ILE A 187 -17.23 17.08 11.74
C ILE A 187 -18.59 17.65 11.35
N ARG A 188 -19.39 16.82 10.70
CA ARG A 188 -20.75 17.14 10.32
C ARG A 188 -21.72 16.49 11.31
N GLU A 189 -22.60 17.28 11.90
CA GLU A 189 -23.73 16.78 12.67
C GLU A 189 -24.86 16.39 11.72
N VAL A 190 -25.35 15.17 11.86
CA VAL A 190 -26.49 14.65 11.09
C VAL A 190 -27.64 14.39 12.06
N PRO A 191 -28.77 15.11 11.93
CA PRO A 191 -29.95 14.90 12.76
C PRO A 191 -30.60 13.56 12.40
N ILE A 192 -30.90 12.75 13.43
CA ILE A 192 -31.72 11.55 13.30
C ILE A 192 -33.04 11.78 14.01
N PRO A 193 -34.18 11.52 13.35
CA PRO A 193 -35.49 11.62 13.98
C PRO A 193 -35.54 10.75 15.23
N ASP A 194 -36.03 11.32 16.33
CA ASP A 194 -36.22 10.66 17.64
C ASP A 194 -34.95 10.14 18.33
N GLN A 195 -33.75 10.56 17.87
CA GLN A 195 -32.47 10.20 18.46
C GLN A 195 -31.54 11.41 18.59
N ALA A 196 -30.42 11.26 19.32
CA ALA A 196 -29.38 12.28 19.37
C ALA A 196 -28.72 12.45 18.00
N ASN A 197 -28.27 13.68 17.67
CA ASN A 197 -27.49 13.95 16.48
C ASN A 197 -26.23 13.06 16.44
N ILE A 198 -25.91 12.53 15.28
CA ILE A 198 -24.66 11.78 15.07
C ILE A 198 -23.61 12.69 14.43
N GLU A 199 -22.39 12.56 14.89
CA GLU A 199 -21.22 13.23 14.32
C GLU A 199 -20.56 12.33 13.26
N VAL A 200 -20.23 12.92 12.12
CA VAL A 200 -19.63 12.21 10.98
C VAL A 200 -18.42 12.98 10.47
N CYS A 201 -17.29 12.31 10.34
CA CYS A 201 -16.11 12.88 9.67
C CYS A 201 -16.35 12.99 8.16
N PHE A 202 -16.41 14.22 7.63
CA PHE A 202 -16.79 14.49 6.26
C PHE A 202 -15.78 15.36 5.51
N PRO A 203 -15.25 14.92 4.33
CA PRO A 203 -14.20 15.64 3.62
C PRO A 203 -14.70 16.67 2.61
N PHE A 204 -16.01 16.86 2.44
CA PHE A 204 -16.59 17.75 1.43
C PHE A 204 -17.46 18.83 2.07
N PRO A 205 -16.91 20.02 2.42
CA PRO A 205 -17.68 21.10 3.03
C PRO A 205 -18.78 21.63 2.10
N GLU A 206 -19.97 21.83 2.65
CA GLU A 206 -21.13 22.36 1.91
C GLU A 206 -20.91 23.79 1.43
N GLU A 207 -20.13 24.57 2.17
CA GLU A 207 -19.77 25.96 1.86
C GLU A 207 -19.02 26.12 0.53
N MET A 208 -18.31 25.08 0.10
CA MET A 208 -17.57 25.06 -1.18
C MET A 208 -18.48 24.81 -2.39
N GLY A 209 -19.77 24.56 -2.16
CA GLY A 209 -20.78 24.38 -3.18
C GLY A 209 -20.87 22.96 -3.76
N PRO A 210 -21.92 22.68 -4.55
CA PRO A 210 -22.30 21.32 -4.98
C PRO A 210 -21.31 20.65 -5.95
N HIS A 211 -20.42 21.43 -6.57
CA HIS A 211 -19.43 20.91 -7.51
C HIS A 211 -18.13 20.50 -6.85
N TYR A 212 -17.85 20.95 -5.62
CA TYR A 212 -16.57 20.69 -4.93
C TYR A 212 -16.28 19.19 -4.81
N ALA A 213 -17.22 18.41 -4.29
CA ALA A 213 -17.06 16.97 -4.14
C ALA A 213 -16.77 16.27 -5.49
N ARG A 214 -17.44 16.68 -6.58
CA ARG A 214 -17.19 16.15 -7.93
C ARG A 214 -15.78 16.46 -8.42
N ILE A 215 -15.29 17.69 -8.20
CA ILE A 215 -13.94 18.11 -8.59
C ILE A 215 -12.92 17.31 -7.83
N ILE A 216 -13.04 17.16 -6.50
CA ILE A 216 -12.10 16.39 -5.68
C ILE A 216 -12.10 14.90 -6.05
N VAL A 217 -13.27 14.30 -6.23
CA VAL A 217 -13.37 12.89 -6.65
C VAL A 217 -12.73 12.66 -8.02
N MET A 218 -12.98 13.55 -8.99
CA MET A 218 -12.35 13.47 -10.32
C MET A 218 -10.83 13.68 -10.23
N MET A 219 -10.39 14.65 -9.45
CA MET A 219 -8.96 14.90 -9.23
C MET A 219 -8.28 13.67 -8.62
N LYS A 220 -8.85 13.05 -7.58
CA LYS A 220 -8.32 11.83 -6.96
C LYS A 220 -8.29 10.67 -7.96
N PHE A 221 -9.33 10.47 -8.74
CA PHE A 221 -9.36 9.45 -9.79
C PHE A 221 -8.26 9.66 -10.82
N LEU A 222 -8.08 10.89 -11.32
CA LEU A 222 -7.07 11.19 -12.32
C LEU A 222 -5.66 11.09 -11.76
N VAL A 223 -5.38 11.71 -10.61
CA VAL A 223 -4.03 11.84 -10.05
C VAL A 223 -3.55 10.56 -9.39
N TYR A 224 -4.42 9.84 -8.67
CA TYR A 224 -4.01 8.66 -7.92
C TYR A 224 -4.27 7.34 -8.65
N TYR A 225 -5.05 7.35 -9.75
CA TYR A 225 -5.40 6.11 -10.44
C TYR A 225 -5.14 6.19 -11.96
N ALA A 226 -5.91 6.96 -12.71
CA ALA A 226 -5.91 6.88 -14.18
C ALA A 226 -4.57 7.30 -14.81
N ILE A 227 -4.06 8.49 -14.48
CA ILE A 227 -2.82 9.04 -15.09
C ILE A 227 -1.60 8.18 -14.73
N PRO A 228 -1.33 7.83 -13.45
CA PRO A 228 -0.22 6.95 -13.11
C PRO A 228 -0.28 5.59 -13.81
N LEU A 229 -1.45 4.96 -13.87
CA LEU A 229 -1.63 3.67 -14.53
C LEU A 229 -1.37 3.75 -16.05
N CYS A 230 -1.80 4.83 -16.72
CA CYS A 230 -1.47 5.06 -18.12
C CYS A 230 0.04 5.20 -18.34
N ILE A 231 0.74 5.95 -17.48
CA ILE A 231 2.19 6.11 -17.54
C ILE A 231 2.89 4.77 -17.32
N ILE A 232 2.48 4.00 -16.30
CA ILE A 232 3.00 2.66 -16.03
C ILE A 232 2.79 1.73 -17.23
N ALA A 233 1.58 1.71 -17.80
CA ALA A 233 1.26 0.91 -18.97
C ALA A 233 2.17 1.25 -20.17
N CYS A 234 2.43 2.53 -20.42
CA CYS A 234 3.37 2.98 -21.45
C CYS A 234 4.78 2.41 -21.20
N PHE A 235 5.31 2.48 -19.97
CA PHE A 235 6.62 1.91 -19.68
C PHE A 235 6.67 0.41 -19.91
N TYR A 236 5.63 -0.34 -19.52
CA TYR A 236 5.59 -1.79 -19.71
C TYR A 236 5.47 -2.19 -21.19
N ILE A 237 4.67 -1.47 -21.99
CA ILE A 237 4.56 -1.67 -23.44
C ILE A 237 5.92 -1.41 -24.11
N LEU A 238 6.60 -0.31 -23.76
CA LEU A 238 7.91 0.01 -24.31
C LEU A 238 8.97 -1.01 -23.90
N MET A 239 8.95 -1.51 -22.66
CA MET A 239 9.82 -2.59 -22.21
C MET A 239 9.58 -3.89 -22.98
N ALA A 240 8.31 -4.27 -23.19
CA ALA A 240 7.95 -5.48 -23.91
C ALA A 240 8.46 -5.42 -25.36
N ARG A 241 8.18 -4.32 -26.07
CA ARG A 241 8.65 -4.10 -27.44
C ARG A 241 10.19 -4.16 -27.56
N HIS A 242 10.91 -3.51 -26.61
CA HIS A 242 12.37 -3.55 -26.62
C HIS A 242 12.91 -4.96 -26.42
N LEU A 243 12.30 -5.76 -25.54
CA LEU A 243 12.70 -7.13 -25.27
C LEU A 243 12.44 -8.05 -26.48
N GLU A 244 11.33 -7.87 -27.20
CA GLU A 244 11.02 -8.62 -28.43
C GLU A 244 12.04 -8.34 -29.52
N LEU A 245 12.32 -7.06 -29.79
CA LEU A 245 13.31 -6.64 -30.78
C LEU A 245 14.74 -7.13 -30.45
N SER A 246 15.10 -7.10 -29.14
CA SER A 246 16.40 -7.58 -28.67
C SER A 246 16.57 -9.09 -28.88
N THR A 247 15.48 -9.85 -28.73
CA THR A 247 15.51 -11.33 -28.88
C THR A 247 15.65 -11.73 -30.34
N GLN A 248 15.13 -10.95 -31.27
CA GLN A 248 15.24 -11.21 -32.72
C GLN A 248 16.64 -10.93 -33.29
N ASN A 249 17.40 -10.02 -32.67
CA ASN A 249 18.66 -9.50 -33.23
C ASN A 249 19.93 -10.13 -32.67
N MET A 250 19.87 -11.11 -31.77
CA MET A 250 21.10 -11.71 -31.15
C MET A 250 21.08 -13.24 -31.07
N PRO A 251 21.48 -13.96 -32.09
CA PRO A 251 21.93 -15.35 -31.95
C PRO A 251 23.38 -15.35 -31.42
N GLY A 252 23.59 -15.67 -30.15
CA GLY A 252 24.91 -15.84 -29.56
C GLY A 252 25.25 -15.01 -28.31
N GLU A 253 24.34 -14.85 -27.39
CA GLU A 253 24.56 -14.07 -26.15
C GLU A 253 25.57 -14.71 -25.18
N ARG A 254 26.55 -13.91 -24.73
CA ARG A 254 27.51 -14.30 -23.69
C ARG A 254 26.75 -14.60 -22.36
N GLN A 255 27.06 -15.76 -21.78
CA GLN A 255 26.35 -16.35 -20.61
C GLN A 255 26.17 -15.41 -19.38
N GLY A 256 27.07 -14.42 -19.20
CA GLY A 256 27.00 -13.45 -18.13
C GLY A 256 25.94 -12.35 -18.34
N GLN A 257 25.66 -11.97 -19.59
CA GLN A 257 24.68 -10.94 -19.93
C GLN A 257 23.24 -11.48 -19.76
N SER A 258 23.01 -12.76 -20.05
CA SER A 258 21.72 -13.42 -19.88
C SER A 258 21.28 -13.46 -18.40
N THR A 259 22.20 -13.63 -17.47
CA THR A 259 21.89 -13.66 -16.02
C THR A 259 21.44 -12.29 -15.49
N GLN A 260 22.10 -11.20 -15.92
CA GLN A 260 21.70 -9.86 -15.55
C GLN A 260 20.31 -9.47 -16.11
N ILE A 261 20.03 -9.84 -17.36
CA ILE A 261 18.73 -9.61 -18.00
C ILE A 261 17.62 -10.37 -17.26
N ARG A 262 17.87 -11.63 -16.87
CA ARG A 262 16.92 -12.42 -16.07
C ARG A 262 16.63 -11.76 -14.72
N ALA A 263 17.65 -11.25 -14.04
CA ALA A 263 17.47 -10.55 -12.76
C ALA A 263 16.61 -9.28 -12.92
N ARG A 264 16.85 -8.48 -13.97
CA ARG A 264 16.07 -7.27 -14.28
C ARG A 264 14.61 -7.60 -14.63
N LYS A 265 14.38 -8.64 -15.47
CA LYS A 265 13.03 -9.14 -15.79
C LYS A 265 12.27 -9.61 -14.54
N LYS A 266 12.96 -10.25 -13.57
CA LYS A 266 12.35 -10.69 -12.32
C LYS A 266 11.84 -9.50 -11.48
N VAL A 267 12.64 -8.42 -11.39
CA VAL A 267 12.20 -7.21 -10.66
C VAL A 267 11.06 -6.52 -11.40
N ALA A 268 11.09 -6.45 -12.74
CA ALA A 268 9.98 -5.87 -13.51
C ALA A 268 8.66 -6.66 -13.30
N LYS A 269 8.71 -8.00 -13.26
CA LYS A 269 7.54 -8.84 -12.94
C LYS A 269 7.03 -8.58 -11.51
N MET A 270 7.92 -8.33 -10.55
CA MET A 270 7.55 -7.98 -9.18
C MET A 270 6.79 -6.65 -9.13
N VAL A 271 7.29 -5.63 -9.81
CA VAL A 271 6.62 -4.32 -9.87
C VAL A 271 5.27 -4.45 -10.58
N LEU A 272 5.19 -5.22 -11.67
CA LEU A 272 3.92 -5.49 -12.35
C LEU A 272 2.88 -6.14 -11.44
N ALA A 273 3.30 -7.08 -10.59
CA ALA A 273 2.40 -7.69 -9.62
C ALA A 273 1.84 -6.65 -8.63
N PHE A 274 2.66 -5.73 -8.12
CA PHE A 274 2.18 -4.64 -7.27
C PHE A 274 1.21 -3.71 -7.99
N VAL A 275 1.45 -3.42 -9.27
CA VAL A 275 0.54 -2.61 -10.09
C VAL A 275 -0.81 -3.30 -10.25
N ILE A 276 -0.83 -4.60 -10.53
CA ILE A 276 -2.07 -5.38 -10.66
C ILE A 276 -2.83 -5.37 -9.33
N ILE A 277 -2.14 -5.59 -8.20
CA ILE A 277 -2.73 -5.54 -6.86
C ILE A 277 -3.34 -4.16 -6.61
N PHE A 278 -2.60 -3.08 -6.92
CA PHE A 278 -3.08 -1.72 -6.77
C PHE A 278 -4.35 -1.46 -7.60
N ILE A 279 -4.37 -1.89 -8.87
CA ILE A 279 -5.56 -1.78 -9.74
C ILE A 279 -6.77 -2.46 -9.09
N LEU A 280 -6.60 -3.71 -8.66
CA LEU A 280 -7.70 -4.50 -8.10
C LEU A 280 -8.21 -3.94 -6.77
N CYS A 281 -7.31 -3.42 -5.94
CA CYS A 281 -7.68 -2.85 -4.64
C CYS A 281 -8.43 -1.52 -4.76
N PHE A 282 -8.08 -0.67 -5.73
CA PHE A 282 -8.68 0.66 -5.84
C PHE A 282 -9.79 0.78 -6.88
N LEU A 283 -9.93 -0.18 -7.80
CA LEU A 283 -10.98 -0.15 -8.83
C LEU A 283 -12.41 -0.04 -8.24
N PRO A 284 -12.80 -0.86 -7.25
CA PRO A 284 -14.15 -0.78 -6.68
C PRO A 284 -14.41 0.56 -6.00
N TYR A 285 -13.42 1.10 -5.28
CA TYR A 285 -13.50 2.42 -4.64
C TYR A 285 -13.74 3.53 -5.66
N HIS A 286 -12.93 3.62 -6.70
CA HIS A 286 -13.08 4.64 -7.73
C HIS A 286 -14.36 4.48 -8.54
N THR A 287 -14.78 3.24 -8.83
CA THR A 287 -16.04 2.96 -9.51
C THR A 287 -17.22 3.49 -8.71
N PHE A 288 -17.26 3.17 -7.40
CA PHE A 288 -18.32 3.67 -6.51
C PHE A 288 -18.31 5.20 -6.42
N MET A 289 -17.15 5.83 -6.17
CA MET A 289 -17.05 7.28 -5.99
C MET A 289 -17.45 8.06 -7.25
N LEU A 290 -17.03 7.60 -8.43
CA LEU A 290 -17.42 8.21 -9.69
C LEU A 290 -18.93 8.06 -9.92
N TRP A 291 -19.47 6.86 -9.77
CA TRP A 291 -20.90 6.63 -9.92
C TRP A 291 -21.71 7.50 -8.97
N PHE A 292 -21.36 7.51 -7.68
CA PHE A 292 -22.12 8.22 -6.64
C PHE A 292 -22.15 9.74 -6.84
N HIS A 293 -21.03 10.34 -7.23
CA HIS A 293 -20.94 11.80 -7.37
C HIS A 293 -21.32 12.33 -8.75
N PHE A 294 -21.26 11.50 -9.81
CA PHE A 294 -21.56 11.95 -11.17
C PHE A 294 -22.91 11.50 -11.71
N ASN A 295 -23.53 10.48 -11.13
CA ASN A 295 -24.90 10.12 -11.48
C ASN A 295 -25.89 10.98 -10.67
N PRO A 296 -26.76 11.78 -11.35
CA PRO A 296 -27.75 12.62 -10.66
C PRO A 296 -28.71 11.81 -9.79
N ASP A 297 -29.04 10.60 -10.24
CA ASP A 297 -30.03 9.72 -9.61
C ASP A 297 -29.37 8.71 -8.62
N SER A 298 -28.10 8.92 -8.28
CA SER A 298 -27.34 7.97 -7.42
C SER A 298 -28.01 7.69 -6.08
N GLN A 299 -28.66 8.66 -5.49
CA GLN A 299 -29.37 8.50 -4.21
C GLN A 299 -30.63 7.61 -4.34
N TYR A 300 -31.33 7.70 -5.47
CA TYR A 300 -32.52 6.88 -5.72
C TYR A 300 -32.16 5.46 -6.16
N LEU A 301 -31.01 5.32 -6.88
CA LEU A 301 -30.52 4.05 -7.39
C LEU A 301 -29.56 3.34 -6.41
N TYR A 302 -29.39 3.90 -5.21
CA TYR A 302 -28.54 3.29 -4.19
C TYR A 302 -29.24 2.06 -3.60
N ASP A 303 -28.75 0.88 -3.95
CA ASP A 303 -29.25 -0.43 -3.53
C ASP A 303 -28.16 -1.24 -2.79
N ASP A 304 -28.47 -2.46 -2.41
CA ASP A 304 -27.57 -3.38 -1.71
C ASP A 304 -26.29 -3.66 -2.51
N TYR A 305 -26.36 -3.63 -3.84
CA TYR A 305 -25.18 -3.82 -4.68
C TYR A 305 -24.18 -2.66 -4.52
N TRP A 306 -24.66 -1.42 -4.61
CA TRP A 306 -23.83 -0.23 -4.45
C TRP A 306 -23.34 -0.07 -3.01
N HIS A 307 -24.15 -0.47 -2.04
CA HIS A 307 -23.75 -0.54 -0.64
C HIS A 307 -22.60 -1.53 -0.43
N ALA A 308 -22.74 -2.74 -0.94
CA ALA A 308 -21.68 -3.75 -0.87
C ALA A 308 -20.41 -3.30 -1.61
N LEU A 309 -20.54 -2.72 -2.82
CA LEU A 309 -19.40 -2.20 -3.59
C LEU A 309 -18.64 -1.10 -2.83
N ARG A 310 -19.36 -0.22 -2.12
CA ARG A 310 -18.78 0.81 -1.26
C ARG A 310 -17.94 0.20 -0.15
N ILE A 311 -18.51 -0.75 0.61
CA ILE A 311 -17.82 -1.42 1.71
C ILE A 311 -16.61 -2.20 1.20
N ILE A 312 -16.77 -2.97 0.13
CA ILE A 312 -15.67 -3.73 -0.49
C ILE A 312 -14.55 -2.78 -0.95
N GLY A 313 -14.89 -1.71 -1.66
CA GLY A 313 -13.91 -0.72 -2.12
C GLY A 313 -13.17 -0.05 -0.96
N PHE A 314 -13.89 0.28 0.11
CA PHE A 314 -13.32 0.82 1.33
C PHE A 314 -12.33 -0.17 1.98
N CYS A 315 -12.73 -1.40 2.21
CA CYS A 315 -11.86 -2.44 2.79
C CYS A 315 -10.62 -2.72 1.92
N LEU A 316 -10.81 -2.86 0.61
CA LEU A 316 -9.72 -3.15 -0.33
C LEU A 316 -8.69 -2.03 -0.39
N SER A 317 -9.09 -0.77 -0.23
CA SER A 317 -8.14 0.35 -0.19
C SER A 317 -7.15 0.24 0.97
N PHE A 318 -7.56 -0.28 2.13
CA PHE A 318 -6.68 -0.55 3.28
C PHE A 318 -5.91 -1.87 3.15
N ILE A 319 -6.51 -2.89 2.51
CA ILE A 319 -5.84 -4.16 2.21
C ILE A 319 -4.61 -3.92 1.33
N ASN A 320 -4.64 -2.94 0.42
CA ASN A 320 -3.48 -2.58 -0.39
C ASN A 320 -2.24 -2.33 0.46
N SER A 321 -2.37 -1.67 1.61
CA SER A 321 -1.23 -1.36 2.49
C SER A 321 -0.66 -2.58 3.23
N CYS A 322 -1.41 -3.65 3.40
CA CYS A 322 -0.90 -4.86 4.05
C CYS A 322 -0.48 -5.98 3.06
N ILE A 323 -0.88 -5.89 1.78
CA ILE A 323 -0.59 -6.95 0.81
C ILE A 323 0.84 -6.85 0.22
N ASN A 324 1.47 -5.66 0.24
CA ASN A 324 2.81 -5.44 -0.30
C ASN A 324 3.88 -6.34 0.32
N PRO A 325 4.00 -6.50 1.66
CA PRO A 325 4.93 -7.45 2.27
C PRO A 325 4.63 -8.89 1.91
N ILE A 326 3.35 -9.26 1.79
CA ILE A 326 2.92 -10.61 1.41
C ILE A 326 3.38 -10.93 -0.02
N ALA A 327 3.14 -10.02 -0.96
CA ALA A 327 3.58 -10.18 -2.35
C ALA A 327 5.11 -10.28 -2.46
N LEU A 328 5.87 -9.48 -1.68
CA LEU A 328 7.33 -9.57 -1.62
C LEU A 328 7.82 -10.93 -1.08
N TYR A 329 7.16 -11.47 -0.07
CA TYR A 329 7.48 -12.78 0.46
C TYR A 329 7.41 -13.87 -0.62
N PHE A 330 6.36 -13.89 -1.44
CA PHE A 330 6.20 -14.87 -2.49
C PHE A 330 7.13 -14.65 -3.70
N ILE A 331 7.32 -13.40 -4.12
CA ILE A 331 8.01 -13.08 -5.37
C ILE A 331 9.53 -12.98 -5.17
N SER A 332 10.02 -12.49 -4.02
CA SER A 332 11.43 -12.21 -3.77
C SER A 332 12.05 -13.17 -2.78
N GLY A 333 12.92 -14.09 -3.27
CA GLY A 333 13.64 -15.02 -2.40
C GLY A 333 14.58 -14.35 -1.39
N ALA A 334 15.08 -13.14 -1.70
CA ALA A 334 15.93 -12.38 -0.78
C ALA A 334 15.11 -11.87 0.43
N PHE A 335 13.93 -11.28 0.18
CA PHE A 335 13.04 -10.86 1.26
C PHE A 335 12.49 -12.06 2.03
N ARG A 336 12.05 -13.12 1.35
CA ARG A 336 11.54 -14.34 1.99
C ARG A 336 12.53 -14.92 3.00
N LYS A 337 13.85 -14.94 2.67
CA LYS A 337 14.88 -15.40 3.61
C LYS A 337 14.89 -14.59 4.90
N HIS A 338 14.84 -13.27 4.81
CA HIS A 338 14.82 -12.38 5.96
C HIS A 338 13.48 -12.42 6.72
N PHE A 339 12.34 -12.51 6.02
CA PHE A 339 11.04 -12.70 6.68
C PHE A 339 11.01 -13.99 7.50
N ASN A 340 11.50 -15.11 6.94
CA ASN A 340 11.59 -16.38 7.66
C ASN A 340 12.46 -16.26 8.92
N GLN A 341 13.56 -15.51 8.83
CA GLN A 341 14.46 -15.28 9.94
C GLN A 341 13.83 -14.45 11.06
N TYR A 342 13.07 -13.41 10.74
CA TYR A 342 12.58 -12.44 11.71
C TYR A 342 11.14 -12.66 12.17
N LEU A 343 10.25 -13.11 11.28
CA LEU A 343 8.84 -13.33 11.62
C LEU A 343 8.56 -14.75 12.11
N PHE A 344 9.21 -15.75 11.49
CA PHE A 344 8.90 -17.14 11.78
C PHE A 344 9.96 -17.81 12.64
N CYS A 345 10.97 -17.07 13.12
CA CYS A 345 12.09 -17.57 13.91
C CYS A 345 12.71 -18.88 13.34
N CYS A 346 12.53 -19.13 12.05
CA CYS A 346 13.14 -20.25 11.37
C CYS A 346 14.62 -19.94 11.22
N CYS A 347 15.44 -20.38 12.21
CA CYS A 347 16.87 -20.53 12.02
C CYS A 347 17.04 -21.40 10.78
N THR A 348 17.42 -20.79 9.65
CA THR A 348 17.75 -21.54 8.44
C THR A 348 18.97 -22.38 8.80
N ASP A 349 18.70 -23.63 9.04
CA ASP A 349 19.70 -24.67 9.33
C ASP A 349 20.82 -24.60 8.27
N GLN A 350 22.06 -24.41 8.73
CA GLN A 350 23.26 -24.41 7.88
C GLN A 350 23.56 -25.79 7.28
N SER A 351 22.60 -26.71 7.27
CA SER A 351 22.69 -28.08 6.77
C SER A 351 23.08 -28.20 5.29
N SER A 352 22.92 -27.12 4.50
CA SER A 352 23.29 -27.17 3.07
C SER A 352 24.78 -26.96 2.78
N ARG A 353 25.63 -26.64 3.75
CA ARG A 353 27.08 -26.44 3.51
C ARG A 353 27.92 -27.70 3.70
N HIS A 354 27.40 -28.74 4.35
CA HIS A 354 28.15 -29.99 4.54
C HIS A 354 28.06 -30.99 3.41
N SER A 355 27.11 -30.87 2.49
CA SER A 355 26.97 -31.81 1.36
C SER A 355 27.91 -31.50 0.18
N LEU A 356 28.43 -30.28 0.08
CA LEU A 356 29.36 -29.89 -1.00
C LEU A 356 30.84 -30.13 -0.67
N SER A 357 31.18 -30.38 0.61
CA SER A 357 32.56 -30.65 1.02
C SER A 357 32.96 -32.12 0.90
N ARG A 358 32.04 -33.03 0.55
CA ARG A 358 32.30 -34.48 0.48
C ARG A 358 32.48 -35.02 -0.95
N ARG A 359 32.52 -34.16 -1.97
CA ARG A 359 32.64 -34.58 -3.39
C ARG A 359 33.83 -33.93 -4.12
N GLY A 360 34.94 -33.75 -3.45
CA GLY A 360 36.10 -33.12 -4.01
C GLY A 360 37.44 -33.62 -3.45
N ASN A 361 37.60 -34.95 -3.28
CA ASN A 361 38.94 -35.55 -3.07
C ASN A 361 39.20 -36.50 -4.24
N SER A 362 39.57 -35.96 -5.36
CA SER A 362 40.49 -36.59 -6.30
C SER A 362 41.04 -35.53 -7.27
N GLU A 363 42.34 -35.52 -7.37
CA GLU A 363 43.23 -34.83 -8.35
C GLU A 363 43.67 -33.40 -7.99
N MET A 364 44.77 -33.28 -7.33
CA MET A 364 46.16 -33.07 -7.69
C MET A 364 46.51 -31.69 -8.35
N SER A 365 47.34 -30.95 -7.59
CA SER A 365 48.45 -30.08 -7.99
C SER A 365 48.18 -28.80 -8.77
N SER A 366 48.32 -27.65 -8.16
CA SER A 366 49.44 -26.70 -8.32
C SER A 366 49.21 -25.34 -7.70
N HIS A 367 50.17 -24.98 -6.85
CA HIS A 367 50.71 -23.68 -6.46
C HIS A 367 49.91 -22.41 -6.29
N SER A 368 49.91 -21.96 -5.03
CA SER A 368 50.25 -20.63 -4.51
C SER A 368 49.29 -19.43 -4.76
N LEU A 369 49.12 -18.73 -3.64
CA LEU A 369 48.50 -17.39 -3.46
C LEU A 369 47.00 -17.37 -3.22
N VAL A 370 46.57 -17.61 -1.98
CA VAL A 370 45.53 -16.85 -1.25
C VAL A 370 45.61 -17.20 0.26
N HIS A 371 46.43 -16.53 0.99
CA HIS A 371 46.48 -16.70 2.46
C HIS A 371 46.25 -15.41 3.24
N PHE A 372 45.30 -14.57 2.80
CA PHE A 372 45.03 -13.31 3.54
C PHE A 372 43.56 -13.01 3.84
N ASN A 373 42.62 -13.91 3.57
CA ASN A 373 41.18 -13.59 3.76
C ASN A 373 40.43 -14.53 4.73
N SER A 374 41.10 -15.39 5.48
CA SER A 374 40.42 -16.35 6.38
C SER A 374 40.23 -15.88 7.81
N THR A 375 41.01 -14.90 8.28
CA THR A 375 41.01 -14.47 9.71
C THR A 375 39.90 -13.49 10.02
N PHE A 376 39.48 -12.65 9.05
CA PHE A 376 38.41 -11.67 9.29
C PHE A 376 36.99 -12.28 9.28
N ARG A 377 36.83 -13.45 8.67
CA ARG A 377 35.51 -14.15 8.60
C ARG A 377 35.18 -14.95 9.88
N ARG A 378 36.18 -15.35 10.66
CA ARG A 378 35.96 -16.12 11.91
C ARG A 378 35.45 -15.27 13.07
N HIS A 379 35.86 -14.00 13.16
CA HIS A 379 35.40 -13.12 14.22
C HIS A 379 33.93 -12.67 14.09
N HIS A 380 33.40 -12.61 12.85
CA HIS A 380 32.01 -12.22 12.65
C HIS A 380 31.01 -13.35 12.96
N THR A 381 31.44 -14.61 12.77
CA THR A 381 30.60 -15.80 13.07
C THR A 381 30.45 -16.04 14.55
N GLN A 382 31.51 -15.79 15.36
CA GLN A 382 31.44 -15.95 16.80
C GLN A 382 30.54 -14.92 17.51
N LEU A 383 30.47 -13.70 17.00
CA LEU A 383 29.58 -12.67 17.55
C LEU A 383 28.08 -12.93 17.20
N GLU A 384 27.78 -13.60 16.10
CA GLU A 384 26.41 -14.01 15.75
C GLU A 384 25.95 -15.23 16.58
N GLU A 385 26.83 -16.16 16.91
CA GLU A 385 26.54 -17.31 17.78
C GLU A 385 26.30 -16.89 19.24
N LEU A 386 27.03 -15.88 19.74
CA LEU A 386 26.80 -15.34 21.09
C LEU A 386 25.42 -14.64 21.20
N ASN A 387 25.01 -13.93 20.18
CA ASN A 387 23.68 -13.25 20.16
C ASN A 387 22.50 -14.24 20.06
N CYS A 388 22.68 -15.38 19.39
CA CYS A 388 21.67 -16.42 19.34
C CYS A 388 21.51 -17.13 20.67
N SER A 389 22.64 -17.35 21.39
CA SER A 389 22.64 -18.00 22.71
C SER A 389 22.03 -17.12 23.81
N ILE A 390 22.20 -15.81 23.73
CA ILE A 390 21.60 -14.84 24.68
C ILE A 390 20.08 -14.76 24.53
N THR A 391 19.56 -14.85 23.30
CA THR A 391 18.11 -14.82 23.05
C THR A 391 17.43 -16.11 23.51
N THR A 392 18.08 -17.26 23.39
CA THR A 392 17.53 -18.54 23.88
C THR A 392 17.58 -18.66 25.40
N ALA A 393 18.60 -18.09 26.03
CA ALA A 393 18.69 -18.05 27.51
C ALA A 393 17.64 -17.12 28.14
N SER A 394 17.30 -16.00 27.47
CA SER A 394 16.27 -15.08 27.95
C SER A 394 14.85 -15.67 27.87
N SER A 395 14.57 -16.55 26.89
CA SER A 395 13.28 -17.24 26.79
C SER A 395 13.08 -18.36 27.78
N SER A 396 14.18 -19.00 28.26
CA SER A 396 14.10 -20.06 29.26
C SER A 396 13.98 -19.53 30.70
N VAL A 397 14.42 -18.30 30.96
CA VAL A 397 14.29 -17.69 32.31
C VAL A 397 12.86 -17.18 32.53
N PHE A 398 12.10 -16.84 31.46
CA PHE A 398 10.71 -16.40 31.62
C PHE A 398 9.68 -17.52 31.84
N ASN A 399 10.08 -18.80 31.70
CA ASN A 399 9.21 -19.95 31.92
C ASN A 399 9.37 -20.64 33.30
N LEU A 400 10.26 -20.15 34.17
CA LEU A 400 10.50 -20.73 35.48
C LEU A 400 9.81 -20.02 36.66
N ASP A 401 9.08 -18.92 36.36
CA ASP A 401 8.38 -18.13 37.40
C ASP A 401 6.84 -18.34 37.40
N LYS A 402 6.37 -19.47 36.86
CA LYS A 402 4.96 -19.89 36.88
C LYS A 402 4.77 -21.37 37.30
N THR A 403 5.41 -21.77 38.39
CA THR A 403 4.98 -22.96 39.16
C THR A 403 4.92 -22.61 40.63
#